data_741d263470d96e499b863916396493d4
#
_entry.id   741d263470d96e499b863916396493d4
#
_cell.length_a   1.000
_cell.length_b   1.000
_cell.length_c   1.000
_cell.angle_alpha   90.00
_cell.angle_beta   90.00
_cell.angle_gamma   90.00
#
_symmetry.space_group_name_H-M   'P 1'
#
loop_
_entity.id
_entity.type
_entity.pdbx_description
1 polymer ?
#
loop_
_entity_poly.entity_id
_entity_poly.type
_entity_poly.pdbx_seq_one_letter_code
_entity_poly.pdbx_strand_id
1 'polypeptide(L)'
;MKEALIVGAGATLGALTRWAITLALPVVLPVPLDGIHLVNVLGCLAMGFFAPGKFWGTGFLGGFTTFSGVAIAAALSSPLGAIALLAVYFVVCVWAWLLGDALRTRTRGTA
;
A
#
# COMPACT_ATOMS: atom_id res chain seq x y z
N MET A 1 10.54 -7.46 22.23
CA MET A 1 11.65 -7.94 21.38
C MET A 1 11.19 -8.84 20.27
N LYS A 2 10.43 -9.88 20.58
CA LYS A 2 9.90 -10.79 19.55
C LYS A 2 9.07 -10.06 18.49
N GLU A 3 8.18 -9.19 18.91
CA GLU A 3 7.32 -8.46 17.99
C GLU A 3 8.13 -7.55 17.06
N ALA A 4 9.14 -6.88 17.59
CA ALA A 4 9.99 -6.00 16.79
C ALA A 4 10.73 -6.79 15.71
N LEU A 5 11.22 -7.98 16.03
CA LEU A 5 11.90 -8.84 15.07
C LEU A 5 10.95 -9.37 14.00
N ILE A 6 9.75 -9.79 14.39
CA ILE A 6 8.73 -10.28 13.47
C ILE A 6 8.31 -9.18 12.49
N VAL A 7 7.99 -8.00 13.02
CA VAL A 7 7.58 -6.86 12.20
C VAL A 7 8.74 -6.40 11.30
N GLY A 8 9.95 -6.33 11.84
CA GLY A 8 11.13 -5.94 11.07
C GLY A 8 11.44 -6.90 9.92
N ALA A 9 11.36 -8.20 10.18
CA ALA A 9 11.55 -9.21 9.12
C ALA A 9 10.48 -9.08 8.04
N GLY A 10 9.22 -8.94 8.43
CA GLY A 10 8.13 -8.74 7.50
C GLY A 10 8.31 -7.47 6.67
N ALA A 11 8.67 -6.36 7.33
CA ALA A 11 8.89 -5.07 6.66
C ALA A 11 10.03 -5.15 5.65
N THR A 12 11.10 -5.87 5.97
CA THR A 12 12.21 -6.08 5.04
C THR A 12 11.76 -6.79 3.79
N LEU A 13 11.00 -7.88 3.94
CA LEU A 13 10.45 -8.60 2.79
C LEU A 13 9.48 -7.75 1.99
N GLY A 14 8.63 -6.98 2.67
CA GLY A 14 7.69 -6.08 2.01
C GLY A 14 8.40 -5.00 1.19
N ALA A 15 9.42 -4.38 1.76
CA ALA A 15 10.21 -3.36 1.08
C ALA A 15 10.96 -3.93 -0.12
N LEU A 16 11.53 -5.13 0.00
CA LEU A 16 12.20 -5.81 -1.11
C LEU A 16 11.21 -6.14 -2.23
N THR A 17 10.02 -6.62 -1.89
CA THR A 17 8.96 -6.91 -2.85
C THR A 17 8.53 -5.65 -3.57
N ARG A 18 8.32 -4.55 -2.85
CA ARG A 18 8.00 -3.26 -3.44
C ARG A 18 9.09 -2.82 -4.42
N TRP A 19 10.34 -2.89 -4.01
CA TRP A 19 11.47 -2.51 -4.84
C TRP A 19 11.49 -3.32 -6.13
N ALA A 20 11.30 -4.63 -6.03
CA ALA A 20 11.26 -5.51 -7.21
C ALA A 20 10.12 -5.15 -8.15
N ILE A 21 8.93 -4.87 -7.63
CA ILE A 21 7.78 -4.47 -8.43
C ILE A 21 8.02 -3.12 -9.11
N THR A 22 8.59 -2.15 -8.40
CA THR A 22 8.86 -0.84 -9.00
C THR A 22 9.92 -0.91 -10.08
N LEU A 23 10.86 -1.85 -10.00
CA LEU A 23 11.82 -2.09 -11.08
C LEU A 23 11.18 -2.78 -12.28
N ALA A 24 10.24 -3.69 -12.03
CA ALA A 24 9.60 -4.47 -13.11
C ALA A 24 8.55 -3.65 -13.88
N LEU A 25 7.95 -2.63 -13.26
CA LEU A 25 6.86 -1.85 -13.84
C LEU A 25 7.20 -0.37 -14.06
N PRO A 26 8.38 -0.03 -14.58
CA PRO A 26 8.73 1.39 -14.66
C PRO A 26 7.96 2.18 -15.70
N VAL A 27 7.36 1.58 -16.73
CA VAL A 27 6.82 2.37 -17.84
C VAL A 27 5.75 1.66 -18.65
N VAL A 28 4.93 0.83 -18.05
CA VAL A 28 3.95 0.08 -18.86
C VAL A 28 2.67 0.86 -19.13
N LEU A 29 2.43 1.95 -18.41
CA LEU A 29 1.19 2.71 -18.57
C LEU A 29 1.50 4.20 -18.81
N PRO A 30 0.88 4.80 -19.85
CA PRO A 30 1.08 6.22 -20.13
C PRO A 30 0.34 7.14 -19.15
N VAL A 31 -0.04 6.62 -18.01
CA VAL A 31 -0.69 7.36 -16.93
C VAL A 31 0.27 7.37 -15.76
N PRO A 32 0.25 8.40 -14.88
CA PRO A 32 1.15 8.44 -13.74
C PRO A 32 0.78 7.39 -12.68
N LEU A 33 0.52 6.18 -13.12
CA LEU A 33 0.31 5.03 -12.27
C LEU A 33 1.60 4.21 -12.30
N ASP A 34 2.62 4.73 -11.64
CA ASP A 34 3.86 3.99 -11.50
C ASP A 34 3.69 2.87 -10.46
N GLY A 35 4.72 2.05 -10.32
CA GLY A 35 4.68 0.93 -9.40
C GLY A 35 4.38 1.32 -7.96
N ILE A 36 4.75 2.53 -7.54
CA ILE A 36 4.50 3.02 -6.18
C ILE A 36 3.00 3.18 -5.90
N HIS A 37 2.28 3.77 -6.84
CA HIS A 37 0.84 3.93 -6.69
C HIS A 37 0.14 2.58 -6.64
N LEU A 38 0.55 1.67 -7.52
CA LEU A 38 -0.02 0.31 -7.57
C LEU A 38 0.21 -0.43 -6.26
N VAL A 39 1.45 -0.44 -5.73
CA VAL A 39 1.74 -1.16 -4.49
C VAL A 39 0.97 -0.59 -3.30
N ASN A 40 0.78 0.73 -3.25
CA ASN A 40 0.05 1.35 -2.16
C ASN A 40 -1.43 0.96 -2.18
N VAL A 41 -2.06 0.99 -3.34
CA VAL A 41 -3.47 0.61 -3.47
C VAL A 41 -3.66 -0.87 -3.20
N LEU A 42 -2.81 -1.72 -3.78
CA LEU A 42 -2.85 -3.16 -3.54
C LEU A 42 -2.58 -3.49 -2.08
N GLY A 43 -1.66 -2.78 -1.44
CA GLY A 43 -1.38 -2.97 -0.01
C GLY A 43 -2.59 -2.66 0.86
N CYS A 44 -3.28 -1.57 0.57
CA CYS A 44 -4.50 -1.20 1.31
C CYS A 44 -5.62 -2.24 1.10
N LEU A 45 -5.80 -2.68 -0.13
CA LEU A 45 -6.78 -3.72 -0.45
C LEU A 45 -6.46 -5.02 0.29
N ALA A 46 -5.20 -5.44 0.25
CA ALA A 46 -4.74 -6.66 0.91
C ALA A 46 -4.90 -6.57 2.43
N MET A 47 -4.59 -5.42 3.01
CA MET A 47 -4.76 -5.21 4.44
C MET A 47 -6.23 -5.36 4.85
N GLY A 48 -7.14 -4.80 4.07
CA GLY A 48 -8.58 -4.93 4.33
C GLY A 48 -9.08 -6.36 4.12
N PHE A 49 -8.63 -7.00 3.04
CA PHE A 49 -9.11 -8.33 2.68
C PHE A 49 -8.58 -9.43 3.61
N PHE A 50 -7.29 -9.43 3.87
CA PHE A 50 -6.68 -10.48 4.68
C PHE A 50 -6.73 -10.20 6.16
N ALA A 51 -6.79 -8.94 6.57
CA ALA A 51 -6.69 -8.51 7.97
C ALA A 51 -5.58 -9.28 8.70
N PRO A 52 -4.35 -9.29 8.14
CA PRO A 52 -3.30 -10.19 8.60
C PRO A 52 -2.71 -9.76 9.94
N GLY A 53 -1.99 -10.70 10.56
CA GLY A 53 -1.30 -10.45 11.82
C GLY A 53 -0.06 -9.57 11.67
N LYS A 54 0.81 -9.61 12.67
CA LYS A 54 1.94 -8.67 12.75
C LYS A 54 2.98 -8.85 11.66
N PHE A 55 3.33 -10.09 11.32
CA PHE A 55 4.33 -10.32 10.27
C PHE A 55 3.84 -9.84 8.90
N TRP A 56 2.66 -10.29 8.48
CA TRP A 56 2.12 -10.00 7.15
C TRP A 56 1.41 -8.65 7.06
N GLY A 57 0.81 -8.18 8.15
CA GLY A 57 0.10 -6.89 8.18
C GLY A 57 1.04 -5.75 8.50
N THR A 58 1.35 -5.58 9.79
CA THR A 58 2.21 -4.48 10.24
C THR A 58 3.59 -4.57 9.60
N GLY A 59 4.14 -5.78 9.48
CA GLY A 59 5.45 -6.00 8.88
C GLY A 59 5.42 -5.91 7.36
N PHE A 60 4.99 -6.98 6.69
CA PHE A 60 5.09 -7.10 5.23
C PHE A 60 4.34 -5.98 4.51
N LEU A 61 3.05 -5.83 4.75
CA LEU A 61 2.27 -4.80 4.07
C LEU A 61 2.70 -3.39 4.47
N GLY A 62 3.12 -3.21 5.72
CA GLY A 62 3.68 -1.94 6.17
C GLY A 62 4.95 -1.56 5.45
N GLY A 63 5.83 -2.52 5.19
CA GLY A 63 7.05 -2.29 4.40
C GLY A 63 6.79 -2.26 2.89
N PHE A 64 5.75 -2.97 2.44
CA PHE A 64 5.37 -3.02 1.02
C PHE A 64 4.80 -1.68 0.55
N THR A 65 3.97 -1.02 1.36
CA THR A 65 3.43 0.30 1.05
C THR A 65 4.42 1.38 1.44
N THR A 66 4.28 2.57 0.85
CA THR A 66 5.16 3.68 1.17
C THR A 66 4.43 5.02 1.11
N PHE A 67 4.45 5.74 2.22
CA PHE A 67 4.00 7.12 2.24
C PHE A 67 5.09 8.07 1.72
N SER A 68 6.36 7.74 1.92
CA SER A 68 7.47 8.60 1.48
C SER A 68 7.49 8.78 -0.03
N GLY A 69 7.15 7.74 -0.79
CA GLY A 69 7.04 7.86 -2.25
C GLY A 69 5.95 8.85 -2.67
N VAL A 70 4.81 8.80 -1.99
CA VAL A 70 3.71 9.74 -2.22
C VAL A 70 4.11 11.15 -1.80
N ALA A 71 4.80 11.28 -0.67
CA ALA A 71 5.26 12.57 -0.17
C ALA A 71 6.25 13.23 -1.13
N ILE A 72 7.15 12.45 -1.73
CA ILE A 72 8.08 12.97 -2.73
C ILE A 72 7.32 13.48 -3.96
N ALA A 73 6.36 12.69 -4.46
CA ALA A 73 5.54 13.10 -5.59
C ALA A 73 4.77 14.39 -5.28
N ALA A 74 4.24 14.51 -4.07
CA ALA A 74 3.56 15.72 -3.63
C ALA A 74 4.51 16.90 -3.57
N ALA A 75 5.72 16.71 -3.04
CA ALA A 75 6.73 17.76 -2.91
C ALA A 75 7.19 18.29 -4.26
N LEU A 76 7.19 17.44 -5.29
CA LEU A 76 7.57 17.83 -6.65
C LEU A 76 6.41 18.47 -7.41
N SER A 77 5.22 18.49 -6.84
CA SER A 77 4.03 19.11 -7.45
C SER A 77 3.88 20.56 -7.01
N SER A 78 2.93 21.28 -7.63
CA SER A 78 2.49 22.58 -7.14
C SER A 78 1.79 22.41 -5.78
N PRO A 79 1.68 23.47 -4.94
CA PRO A 79 0.96 23.34 -3.68
C PRO A 79 -0.47 22.81 -3.83
N LEU A 80 -1.19 23.27 -4.84
CA LEU A 80 -2.54 22.78 -5.11
C LEU A 80 -2.51 21.31 -5.56
N GLY A 81 -1.54 20.97 -6.42
CA GLY A 81 -1.35 19.60 -6.88
C GLY A 81 -1.00 18.65 -5.73
N ALA A 82 -0.18 19.10 -4.78
CA ALA A 82 0.17 18.31 -3.60
C ALA A 82 -1.06 18.00 -2.75
N ILE A 83 -1.89 19.01 -2.48
CA ILE A 83 -3.11 18.85 -1.70
C ILE A 83 -4.06 17.88 -2.41
N ALA A 84 -4.23 18.05 -3.71
CA ALA A 84 -5.10 17.18 -4.52
C ALA A 84 -4.59 15.73 -4.50
N LEU A 85 -3.29 15.54 -4.67
CA LEU A 85 -2.68 14.20 -4.67
C LEU A 85 -2.90 13.50 -3.34
N LEU A 86 -2.62 14.19 -2.23
CA LEU A 86 -2.78 13.60 -0.90
C LEU A 86 -4.24 13.28 -0.59
N ALA A 87 -5.16 14.18 -0.99
CA ALA A 87 -6.59 13.95 -0.79
C ALA A 87 -7.09 12.74 -1.59
N VAL A 88 -6.69 12.64 -2.85
CA VAL A 88 -7.06 11.51 -3.71
C VAL A 88 -6.50 10.21 -3.14
N TYR A 89 -5.24 10.24 -2.71
CA TYR A 89 -4.63 9.06 -2.09
C TYR A 89 -5.37 8.59 -0.85
N PHE A 90 -5.71 9.53 0.01
CA PHE A 90 -6.47 9.20 1.21
C PHE A 90 -7.77 8.50 0.85
N VAL A 91 -8.54 9.08 -0.06
CA VAL A 91 -9.83 8.53 -0.48
C VAL A 91 -9.65 7.16 -1.13
N VAL A 92 -8.74 7.03 -2.08
CA VAL A 92 -8.53 5.78 -2.83
C VAL A 92 -8.06 4.66 -1.89
N CYS A 93 -7.11 4.94 -1.01
CA CYS A 93 -6.59 3.92 -0.11
C CYS A 93 -7.61 3.49 0.93
N VAL A 94 -8.39 4.43 1.46
CA VAL A 94 -9.47 4.08 2.41
C VAL A 94 -10.53 3.23 1.70
N TRP A 95 -10.93 3.60 0.49
CA TRP A 95 -11.90 2.82 -0.27
C TRP A 95 -11.35 1.44 -0.64
N ALA A 96 -10.08 1.34 -0.99
CA ALA A 96 -9.44 0.05 -1.26
C ALA A 96 -9.49 -0.85 -0.03
N TRP A 97 -9.18 -0.30 1.15
CA TRP A 97 -9.27 -1.04 2.40
C TRP A 97 -10.69 -1.49 2.69
N LEU A 98 -11.66 -0.58 2.54
CA LEU A 98 -13.07 -0.89 2.77
C LEU A 98 -13.57 -1.96 1.81
N LEU A 99 -13.16 -1.90 0.54
CA LEU A 99 -13.51 -2.91 -0.45
C LEU A 99 -12.92 -4.26 -0.06
N GLY A 100 -11.66 -4.29 0.35
CA GLY A 100 -11.03 -5.52 0.81
C GLY A 100 -11.77 -6.12 2.01
N ASP A 101 -12.13 -5.28 2.97
CA ASP A 101 -12.88 -5.71 4.15
C ASP A 101 -14.27 -6.25 3.78
N ALA A 102 -14.97 -5.58 2.85
CA ALA A 102 -16.26 -6.02 2.38
C ALA A 102 -16.17 -7.37 1.66
N LEU A 103 -15.14 -7.56 0.83
CA LEU A 103 -14.92 -8.83 0.14
C LEU A 103 -14.58 -9.95 1.14
N ARG A 104 -13.80 -9.64 2.17
CA ARG A 104 -13.45 -10.60 3.21
C ARG A 104 -14.70 -11.08 3.94
N THR A 105 -15.56 -10.17 4.33
CA THR A 105 -16.80 -10.53 5.03
C THR A 105 -17.74 -11.33 4.14
N ARG A 106 -17.76 -11.05 2.84
CA ARG A 106 -18.58 -11.82 1.89
C ARG A 106 -18.06 -13.24 1.70
N THR A 107 -16.73 -13.38 1.54
CA THR A 107 -16.14 -14.70 1.26
C THR A 107 -16.16 -15.61 2.48
N ARG A 108 -16.12 -15.04 3.69
CA ARG A 108 -16.20 -15.82 4.91
C ARG A 108 -17.63 -16.19 5.29
N GLY A 109 -18.56 -15.83 4.42
CA GLY A 109 -19.97 -16.07 4.67
C GLY A 109 -20.36 -15.47 6.00
N THR A 110 -21.24 -14.62 6.07
CA THR A 110 -21.82 -14.00 7.25
C THR A 110 -22.00 -14.97 8.43
N ALA A 111 -20.98 -15.69 8.73
CA ALA A 111 -21.05 -16.56 9.91
C ALA A 111 -21.26 -15.74 11.17
#